data_5b8acefd493892c5cbe969abdfe26d0c
#
_entry.id   5b8acefd493892c5cbe969abdfe26d0c
#
_cell.length_a   1.000
_cell.length_b   1.000
_cell.length_c   1.000
_cell.angle_alpha   90.00
_cell.angle_beta   90.00
_cell.angle_gamma   90.00
#
_symmetry.space_group_name_H-M   'P 1'
#
loop_
_entity.id
_entity.type
_entity.pdbx_description
1 polymer ?
#
loop_
_entity_poly.entity_id
_entity_poly.type
_entity_poly.pdbx_seq_one_letter_code
_entity_poly.pdbx_strand_id
1 'polypeptide(L)'
;MKLKKSLVVLAVLGVMAAAGFRIYAHCEIPCGIYDDPMRMKMIHEHIRTIGKSIHEIGHLEAAEKPDANQLTRWIINNDDHADQLRDIVTQYFMTQRLKPLAPGDPGYEKYIRELTLLHALLVEAMKSKQGVDPATAEKMSVLAAEFEKSYFGEGGR
;
A
#
# COMPACT_ATOMS: atom_id res chain seq x y z
N MET A 1 -51.98 -34.50 10.80
CA MET A 1 -51.45 -33.18 11.19
C MET A 1 -49.91 -33.09 11.18
N LYS A 2 -49.17 -34.10 11.67
CA LYS A 2 -47.70 -34.11 11.72
C LYS A 2 -47.01 -34.06 10.33
N LEU A 3 -47.53 -34.83 9.35
CA LEU A 3 -46.97 -34.89 8.00
C LEU A 3 -47.05 -33.57 7.23
N LYS A 4 -48.14 -32.82 7.38
CA LYS A 4 -48.26 -31.48 6.75
C LYS A 4 -47.26 -30.45 7.36
N LYS A 5 -46.97 -30.53 8.66
CA LYS A 5 -45.98 -29.70 9.30
C LYS A 5 -44.54 -30.02 8.85
N SER A 6 -44.20 -31.31 8.68
CA SER A 6 -42.90 -31.74 8.14
C SER A 6 -42.69 -31.27 6.70
N LEU A 7 -43.72 -31.32 5.85
CA LEU A 7 -43.62 -30.84 4.47
C LEU A 7 -43.39 -29.32 4.39
N VAL A 8 -44.05 -28.56 5.26
CA VAL A 8 -43.85 -27.10 5.32
C VAL A 8 -42.43 -26.76 5.78
N VAL A 9 -41.91 -27.47 6.80
CA VAL A 9 -40.53 -27.27 7.27
C VAL A 9 -39.50 -27.60 6.18
N LEU A 10 -39.69 -28.71 5.45
CA LEU A 10 -38.83 -29.08 4.32
C LEU A 10 -38.89 -28.06 3.18
N ALA A 11 -40.05 -27.51 2.87
CA ALA A 11 -40.21 -26.48 1.85
C ALA A 11 -39.53 -25.19 2.25
N VAL A 12 -39.62 -24.75 3.53
CA VAL A 12 -38.96 -23.57 4.04
C VAL A 12 -37.44 -23.75 4.02
N LEU A 13 -36.92 -24.91 4.44
CA LEU A 13 -35.51 -25.24 4.37
C LEU A 13 -35.00 -25.27 2.93
N GLY A 14 -35.78 -25.80 1.98
CA GLY A 14 -35.46 -25.78 0.58
C GLY A 14 -35.39 -24.38 -0.03
N VAL A 15 -36.32 -23.49 0.35
CA VAL A 15 -36.30 -22.07 -0.08
C VAL A 15 -35.12 -21.32 0.53
N MET A 16 -34.76 -21.56 1.79
CA MET A 16 -33.59 -20.96 2.42
C MET A 16 -32.28 -21.46 1.80
N ALA A 17 -32.22 -22.73 1.40
CA ALA A 17 -31.05 -23.27 0.70
C ALA A 17 -30.94 -22.78 -0.75
N ALA A 18 -32.08 -22.54 -1.42
CA ALA A 18 -32.10 -21.98 -2.79
C ALA A 18 -31.86 -20.48 -2.83
N ALA A 19 -32.17 -19.75 -1.74
CA ALA A 19 -31.76 -18.37 -1.55
C ALA A 19 -30.28 -18.32 -1.14
N GLY A 20 -29.39 -18.85 -1.97
CA GLY A 20 -27.96 -18.77 -1.79
C GLY A 20 -27.57 -17.32 -1.66
N PHE A 21 -27.27 -16.87 -0.43
CA PHE A 21 -26.63 -15.59 -0.21
C PHE A 21 -25.33 -15.60 -1.01
N ARG A 22 -25.29 -14.85 -2.11
CA ARG A 22 -24.04 -14.56 -2.79
C ARG A 22 -23.23 -13.69 -1.86
N ILE A 23 -22.44 -14.32 -0.98
CA ILE A 23 -21.44 -13.64 -0.19
C ILE A 23 -20.34 -13.25 -1.19
N TYR A 24 -20.37 -12.00 -1.63
CA TYR A 24 -19.27 -11.44 -2.37
C TYR A 24 -18.15 -11.21 -1.35
N ALA A 25 -17.19 -12.13 -1.33
CA ALA A 25 -15.95 -11.90 -0.58
C ALA A 25 -15.18 -10.76 -1.24
N HIS A 26 -14.70 -9.79 -0.45
CA HIS A 26 -13.78 -8.78 -0.95
C HIS A 26 -12.46 -9.45 -1.29
N CYS A 27 -11.94 -9.19 -2.50
CA CYS A 27 -10.66 -9.74 -2.95
C CYS A 27 -9.47 -8.96 -2.38
N GLU A 28 -9.69 -7.70 -1.97
CA GLU A 28 -8.67 -6.78 -1.46
C GLU A 28 -9.34 -5.70 -0.60
N ILE A 29 -8.68 -5.23 0.45
CA ILE A 29 -9.18 -4.15 1.31
C ILE A 29 -8.30 -2.89 1.11
N PRO A 30 -8.88 -1.72 0.89
CA PRO A 30 -10.31 -1.40 0.72
C PRO A 30 -10.82 -1.77 -0.68
N CYS A 31 -12.00 -2.35 -0.78
CA CYS A 31 -12.63 -2.67 -2.06
C CYS A 31 -13.81 -1.71 -2.30
N GLY A 32 -13.62 -0.75 -3.21
CA GLY A 32 -14.64 0.26 -3.54
C GLY A 32 -14.74 1.42 -2.54
N ILE A 33 -13.92 1.45 -1.49
CA ILE A 33 -13.83 2.55 -0.52
C ILE A 33 -12.44 3.16 -0.65
N TYR A 34 -12.31 4.18 -1.50
CA TYR A 34 -11.03 4.77 -1.85
C TYR A 34 -10.89 6.18 -1.31
N ASP A 35 -9.69 6.50 -0.81
CA ASP A 35 -9.24 7.85 -0.47
C ASP A 35 -7.79 8.01 -0.95
N ASP A 36 -7.64 8.30 -2.23
CA ASP A 36 -6.34 8.40 -2.89
C ASP A 36 -5.47 9.51 -2.27
N PRO A 37 -6.00 10.72 -1.94
CA PRO A 37 -5.21 11.75 -1.28
C PRO A 37 -4.72 11.34 0.11
N MET A 38 -5.53 10.62 0.89
CA MET A 38 -5.10 10.10 2.19
C MET A 38 -3.97 9.09 2.04
N ARG A 39 -4.06 8.19 1.06
CA ARG A 39 -3.01 7.20 0.80
C ARG A 39 -1.69 7.85 0.40
N MET A 40 -1.73 8.92 -0.40
CA MET A 40 -0.53 9.69 -0.71
C MET A 40 0.06 10.39 0.52
N LYS A 41 -0.76 10.97 1.39
CA LYS A 41 -0.29 11.53 2.67
C LYS A 41 0.41 10.48 3.53
N MET A 42 -0.12 9.26 3.60
CA MET A 42 0.51 8.15 4.32
C MET A 42 1.86 7.77 3.71
N ILE A 43 1.97 7.67 2.37
CA ILE A 43 3.25 7.43 1.69
C ILE A 43 4.28 8.50 2.09
N HIS A 44 3.94 9.78 2.02
CA HIS A 44 4.84 10.86 2.42
C HIS A 44 5.20 10.81 3.92
N GLU A 45 4.27 10.41 4.78
CA GLU A 45 4.56 10.22 6.21
C GLU A 45 5.54 9.09 6.45
N HIS A 46 5.34 7.94 5.79
CA HIS A 46 6.28 6.81 5.87
C HIS A 46 7.67 7.20 5.37
N ILE A 47 7.78 7.90 4.23
CA ILE A 47 9.07 8.38 3.71
C ILE A 47 9.79 9.28 4.70
N ARG A 48 9.09 10.24 5.32
CA ARG A 48 9.69 11.10 6.35
C ARG A 48 10.17 10.31 7.56
N THR A 49 9.40 9.31 7.97
CA THR A 49 9.78 8.46 9.11
C THR A 49 10.98 7.59 8.78
N ILE A 50 11.03 7.01 7.57
CA ILE A 50 12.18 6.27 7.06
C ILE A 50 13.43 7.17 7.05
N GLY A 51 13.33 8.38 6.51
CA GLY A 51 14.44 9.33 6.49
C GLY A 51 14.96 9.69 7.89
N LYS A 52 14.04 9.90 8.85
CA LYS A 52 14.40 10.10 10.25
C LYS A 52 15.08 8.85 10.83
N SER A 53 14.57 7.65 10.57
CA SER A 53 15.16 6.41 11.06
C SER A 53 16.58 6.20 10.54
N ILE A 54 16.80 6.41 9.24
CA ILE A 54 18.14 6.36 8.62
C ILE A 54 19.11 7.31 9.31
N HIS A 55 18.68 8.56 9.54
CA HIS A 55 19.48 9.56 10.24
C HIS A 55 19.85 9.12 11.67
N GLU A 56 18.86 8.67 12.45
CA GLU A 56 19.08 8.26 13.85
C GLU A 56 19.95 7.00 13.95
N ILE A 57 19.76 6.03 13.03
CA ILE A 57 20.61 4.84 12.97
C ILE A 57 22.06 5.25 12.71
N GLY A 58 22.31 6.07 11.67
CA GLY A 58 23.66 6.53 11.36
C GLY A 58 24.31 7.33 12.50
N HIS A 59 23.53 8.16 13.21
CA HIS A 59 24.00 8.89 14.38
C HIS A 59 24.36 7.95 15.54
N LEU A 60 23.54 6.95 15.82
CA LEU A 60 23.77 5.97 16.89
C LEU A 60 24.96 5.07 16.58
N GLU A 61 25.15 4.65 15.33
CA GLU A 61 26.30 3.84 14.89
C GLU A 61 27.63 4.59 15.02
N ALA A 62 27.62 5.91 14.78
CA ALA A 62 28.81 6.75 14.90
C ALA A 62 29.18 7.12 16.35
N ALA A 63 28.35 6.80 17.34
CA ALA A 63 28.61 7.12 18.73
C ALA A 63 29.74 6.26 19.32
N GLU A 64 30.57 6.83 20.19
CA GLU A 64 31.65 6.10 20.89
C GLU A 64 31.12 4.88 21.66
N LYS A 65 29.91 4.97 22.21
CA LYS A 65 29.19 3.87 22.88
C LYS A 65 27.79 3.77 22.30
N PRO A 66 27.58 2.97 21.24
CA PRO A 66 26.29 2.80 20.64
C PRO A 66 25.25 2.22 21.62
N ASP A 67 24.07 2.85 21.69
CA ASP A 67 22.93 2.31 22.44
C ASP A 67 22.22 1.24 21.59
N ALA A 68 22.55 -0.02 21.86
CA ALA A 68 21.99 -1.15 21.10
C ALA A 68 20.45 -1.24 21.19
N ASN A 69 19.84 -0.79 22.30
CA ASN A 69 18.39 -0.78 22.43
C ASN A 69 17.77 0.27 21.50
N GLN A 70 18.28 1.49 21.47
CA GLN A 70 17.79 2.54 20.58
C GLN A 70 18.07 2.21 19.12
N LEU A 71 19.26 1.69 18.81
CA LEU A 71 19.60 1.24 17.45
C LEU A 71 18.61 0.21 16.93
N THR A 72 18.33 -0.83 17.74
CA THR A 72 17.35 -1.87 17.37
C THR A 72 15.96 -1.29 17.13
N ARG A 73 15.51 -0.35 17.96
CA ARG A 73 14.20 0.30 17.82
C ARG A 73 14.09 1.10 16.52
N TRP A 74 15.14 1.84 16.15
CA TRP A 74 15.14 2.61 14.91
C TRP A 74 15.22 1.73 13.67
N ILE A 75 15.95 0.61 13.72
CA ILE A 75 15.96 -0.38 12.64
C ILE A 75 14.56 -0.97 12.43
N ILE A 76 13.91 -1.43 13.50
CA ILE A 76 12.54 -1.98 13.42
C ILE A 76 11.56 -0.91 12.89
N ASN A 77 11.64 0.33 13.40
CA ASN A 77 10.79 1.42 12.95
C ASN A 77 10.98 1.71 11.45
N ASN A 78 12.23 1.69 10.96
CA ASN A 78 12.53 1.85 9.54
C ASN A 78 11.88 0.74 8.71
N ASP A 79 12.05 -0.51 9.13
CA ASP A 79 11.51 -1.68 8.43
C ASP A 79 9.99 -1.66 8.37
N ASP A 80 9.33 -1.37 9.49
CA ASP A 80 7.87 -1.30 9.58
C ASP A 80 7.28 -0.23 8.65
N HIS A 81 7.90 0.95 8.63
CA HIS A 81 7.43 2.04 7.75
C HIS A 81 7.73 1.77 6.26
N ALA A 82 8.84 1.12 5.95
CA ALA A 82 9.13 0.68 4.59
C ALA A 82 8.12 -0.38 4.10
N ASP A 83 7.75 -1.34 4.95
CA ASP A 83 6.77 -2.37 4.61
C ASP A 83 5.36 -1.78 4.47
N GLN A 84 4.92 -0.90 5.37
CA GLN A 84 3.63 -0.20 5.26
C GLN A 84 3.53 0.65 3.98
N LEU A 85 4.60 1.34 3.59
CA LEU A 85 4.65 2.06 2.33
C LEU A 85 4.50 1.11 1.15
N ARG A 86 5.23 -0.01 1.13
CA ARG A 86 5.16 -1.03 0.08
C ARG A 86 3.76 -1.62 -0.04
N ASP A 87 3.09 -1.85 1.08
CA ASP A 87 1.70 -2.34 1.09
C ASP A 87 0.75 -1.34 0.44
N ILE A 88 0.86 -0.04 0.76
CA ILE A 88 0.04 1.00 0.10
C ILE A 88 0.31 1.01 -1.41
N VAL A 89 1.57 0.95 -1.82
CA VAL A 89 1.93 0.97 -3.24
C VAL A 89 1.38 -0.26 -3.97
N THR A 90 1.60 -1.47 -3.43
CA THR A 90 1.25 -2.72 -4.10
C THR A 90 -0.25 -3.01 -4.01
N GLN A 91 -0.82 -3.00 -2.80
CA GLN A 91 -2.19 -3.45 -2.58
C GLN A 91 -3.22 -2.37 -2.96
N TYR A 92 -2.88 -1.09 -2.77
CA TYR A 92 -3.80 -0.02 -3.09
C TYR A 92 -3.61 0.52 -4.51
N PHE A 93 -2.45 1.13 -4.80
CA PHE A 93 -2.27 1.79 -6.10
C PHE A 93 -2.12 0.80 -7.25
N MET A 94 -1.15 -0.11 -7.20
CA MET A 94 -0.87 -1.02 -8.32
C MET A 94 -1.99 -2.02 -8.57
N THR A 95 -2.61 -2.57 -7.51
CA THR A 95 -3.62 -3.61 -7.65
C THR A 95 -5.01 -3.05 -7.93
N GLN A 96 -5.39 -1.92 -7.32
CA GLN A 96 -6.77 -1.45 -7.35
C GLN A 96 -6.96 -0.16 -8.15
N ARG A 97 -5.97 0.75 -8.19
CA ARG A 97 -6.14 2.08 -8.79
C ARG A 97 -5.58 2.19 -10.20
N LEU A 98 -4.40 1.63 -10.47
CA LEU A 98 -3.84 1.58 -11.81
C LEU A 98 -4.47 0.44 -12.62
N LYS A 99 -5.16 0.80 -13.70
CA LYS A 99 -5.77 -0.21 -14.58
C LYS A 99 -4.84 -0.49 -15.74
N PRO A 100 -4.54 -1.78 -16.03
CA PRO A 100 -3.71 -2.14 -17.18
C PRO A 100 -4.29 -1.59 -18.49
N LEU A 101 -3.42 -0.98 -19.30
CA LEU A 101 -3.72 -0.50 -20.65
C LEU A 101 -2.80 -1.18 -21.65
N ALA A 102 -3.28 -1.38 -22.89
CA ALA A 102 -2.48 -1.92 -23.97
C ALA A 102 -1.73 -0.81 -24.75
N PRO A 103 -0.62 -1.15 -25.41
CA PRO A 103 0.05 -0.21 -26.32
C PRO A 103 -0.94 0.31 -27.38
N GLY A 104 -1.02 1.65 -27.50
CA GLY A 104 -1.95 2.33 -28.40
C GLY A 104 -3.25 2.77 -27.75
N ASP A 105 -3.57 2.32 -26.53
CA ASP A 105 -4.73 2.81 -25.79
C ASP A 105 -4.50 4.27 -25.33
N PRO A 106 -5.54 5.11 -25.30
CA PRO A 106 -5.46 6.44 -24.70
C PRO A 106 -5.00 6.35 -23.24
N GLY A 107 -3.92 7.06 -22.89
CA GLY A 107 -3.37 7.06 -21.52
C GLY A 107 -2.33 5.97 -21.24
N TYR A 108 -1.96 5.14 -22.22
CA TYR A 108 -0.95 4.09 -22.04
C TYR A 108 0.39 4.62 -21.50
N GLU A 109 0.89 5.73 -22.06
CA GLU A 109 2.14 6.36 -21.63
C GLU A 109 2.08 6.83 -20.16
N LYS A 110 0.93 7.39 -19.76
CA LYS A 110 0.70 7.76 -18.36
C LYS A 110 0.71 6.53 -17.45
N TYR A 111 0.01 5.48 -17.84
CA TYR A 111 -0.03 4.20 -17.10
C TYR A 111 1.37 3.62 -16.90
N ILE A 112 2.19 3.56 -17.97
CA ILE A 112 3.57 3.04 -17.89
C ILE A 112 4.43 3.93 -17.00
N ARG A 113 4.31 5.26 -17.12
CA ARG A 113 5.04 6.19 -16.26
C ARG A 113 4.70 5.96 -14.78
N GLU A 114 3.42 5.89 -14.45
CA GLU A 114 2.96 5.71 -13.07
C GLU A 114 3.40 4.35 -12.51
N LEU A 115 3.30 3.29 -13.29
CA LEU A 115 3.77 1.96 -12.91
C LEU A 115 5.28 1.95 -12.65
N THR A 116 6.07 2.62 -13.51
CA THR A 116 7.52 2.72 -13.36
C THR A 116 7.93 3.52 -12.11
N LEU A 117 7.24 4.62 -11.82
CA LEU A 117 7.49 5.42 -10.61
C LEU A 117 7.19 4.63 -9.33
N LEU A 118 6.07 3.92 -9.30
CA LEU A 118 5.72 3.07 -8.16
C LEU A 118 6.71 1.91 -7.99
N HIS A 119 7.13 1.26 -9.07
CA HIS A 119 8.15 0.23 -9.00
C HIS A 119 9.49 0.77 -8.48
N ALA A 120 9.94 1.92 -8.97
CA ALA A 120 11.15 2.56 -8.46
C ALA A 120 11.04 2.89 -6.96
N LEU A 121 9.88 3.38 -6.52
CA LEU A 121 9.61 3.64 -5.10
C LEU A 121 9.69 2.38 -4.24
N LEU A 122 9.18 1.23 -4.72
CA LEU A 122 9.31 -0.07 -4.04
C LEU A 122 10.77 -0.50 -3.90
N VAL A 123 11.57 -0.27 -4.94
CA VAL A 123 13.01 -0.59 -4.93
C VAL A 123 13.76 0.28 -3.91
N GLU A 124 13.48 1.58 -3.85
CA GLU A 124 14.11 2.45 -2.85
C GLU A 124 13.64 2.11 -1.43
N ALA A 125 12.37 1.75 -1.23
CA ALA A 125 11.88 1.25 0.06
C ALA A 125 12.56 -0.06 0.50
N MET A 126 12.89 -0.96 -0.43
CA MET A 126 13.71 -2.13 -0.13
C MET A 126 15.13 -1.73 0.28
N LYS A 127 15.77 -0.78 -0.44
CA LYS A 127 17.12 -0.31 -0.13
C LYS A 127 17.21 0.36 1.23
N SER A 128 16.18 1.08 1.67
CA SER A 128 16.14 1.71 2.98
C SER A 128 16.26 0.71 4.14
N LYS A 129 15.88 -0.56 3.92
CA LYS A 129 16.05 -1.65 4.88
C LYS A 129 17.46 -2.28 4.86
N GLN A 130 18.30 -1.92 3.87
CA GLN A 130 19.61 -2.55 3.64
C GLN A 130 20.78 -1.65 4.03
N GLY A 131 20.53 -0.39 4.38
CA GLY A 131 21.59 0.56 4.71
C GLY A 131 21.07 1.90 5.17
N VAL A 132 22.00 2.78 5.54
CA VAL A 132 21.72 4.09 6.13
C VAL A 132 22.08 5.25 5.19
N ASP A 133 21.98 5.07 3.88
CA ASP A 133 22.23 6.14 2.89
C ASP A 133 21.06 7.14 2.89
N PRO A 134 21.28 8.41 3.31
CA PRO A 134 20.25 9.45 3.33
C PRO A 134 19.65 9.73 1.94
N ALA A 135 20.41 9.52 0.86
CA ALA A 135 19.95 9.72 -0.50
C ALA A 135 18.77 8.81 -0.86
N THR A 136 18.61 7.68 -0.15
CA THR A 136 17.47 6.77 -0.36
C THR A 136 16.13 7.45 -0.03
N ALA A 137 16.03 8.12 1.12
CA ALA A 137 14.80 8.82 1.52
C ALA A 137 14.51 10.04 0.61
N GLU A 138 15.54 10.73 0.14
CA GLU A 138 15.40 11.84 -0.82
C GLU A 138 14.85 11.34 -2.16
N LYS A 139 15.38 10.25 -2.70
CA LYS A 139 14.87 9.62 -3.92
C LYS A 139 13.43 9.16 -3.79
N MET A 140 13.09 8.55 -2.65
CA MET A 140 11.70 8.15 -2.37
C MET A 140 10.76 9.37 -2.39
N SER A 141 11.18 10.49 -1.80
CA SER A 141 10.40 11.73 -1.79
C SER A 141 10.17 12.28 -3.19
N VAL A 142 11.21 12.27 -4.05
CA VAL A 142 11.09 12.71 -5.44
C VAL A 142 10.14 11.79 -6.22
N LEU A 143 10.32 10.47 -6.12
CA LEU A 143 9.49 9.50 -6.83
C LEU A 143 8.01 9.58 -6.41
N ALA A 144 7.74 9.75 -5.12
CA ALA A 144 6.39 9.91 -4.61
C ALA A 144 5.75 11.21 -5.13
N ALA A 145 6.48 12.32 -5.13
CA ALA A 145 5.98 13.60 -5.65
C ALA A 145 5.72 13.56 -7.17
N GLU A 146 6.60 12.90 -7.95
CA GLU A 146 6.38 12.71 -9.39
C GLU A 146 5.18 11.81 -9.68
N PHE A 147 4.98 10.75 -8.89
CA PHE A 147 3.80 9.90 -8.99
C PHE A 147 2.54 10.70 -8.66
N GLU A 148 2.52 11.44 -7.55
CA GLU A 148 1.39 12.26 -7.12
C GLU A 148 1.00 13.28 -8.20
N LYS A 149 1.99 13.98 -8.76
CA LYS A 149 1.78 14.93 -9.86
C LYS A 149 1.20 14.25 -11.12
N SER A 150 1.72 13.08 -11.50
CA SER A 150 1.20 12.33 -12.65
C SER A 150 -0.21 11.84 -12.41
N TYR A 151 -0.46 11.29 -11.23
CA TYR A 151 -1.72 10.63 -10.88
C TYR A 151 -2.89 11.61 -10.75
N PHE A 152 -2.72 12.69 -9.99
CA PHE A 152 -3.78 13.69 -9.76
C PHE A 152 -3.81 14.80 -10.81
N GLY A 153 -2.76 14.98 -11.61
CA GLY A 153 -2.60 16.12 -12.52
C GLY A 153 -2.17 17.40 -11.79
N GLU A 154 -1.97 18.49 -12.52
CA GLU A 154 -1.47 19.76 -11.98
C GLU A 154 -2.48 20.48 -11.04
N GLY A 155 -3.71 20.01 -10.94
CA GLY A 155 -4.79 20.59 -10.12
C GLY A 155 -5.26 19.75 -8.94
N GLY A 156 -4.68 18.59 -8.71
CA GLY A 156 -5.10 17.66 -7.65
C GLY A 156 -4.45 17.98 -6.30
N ARG A 157 -5.07 18.81 -5.51
CA ARG A 157 -4.86 18.92 -4.06
C ARG A 157 -6.14 18.66 -3.35
#